data_e3be029f3d723191798509aeac2389d1
#
_entry.id   e3be029f3d723191798509aeac2389d1
#
_cell.length_a   1.000
_cell.length_b   1.000
_cell.length_c   1.000
_cell.angle_alpha   90.00
_cell.angle_beta   90.00
_cell.angle_gamma   90.00
#
_symmetry.space_group_name_H-M   'P 1'
#
loop_
_entity.id
_entity.type
_entity.pdbx_description
1 polymer ?
#
loop_
_entity_poly.entity_id
_entity_poly.type
_entity_poly.pdbx_seq_one_letter_code
_entity_poly.pdbx_strand_id
1 'polypeptide(L)'
;MYNWQYKNWPNFKFDLTRLEEQLIDIKSSVSLVTGAVSSLPEQLQSDTLIQIMVAEALKTSEIEGEHYSRIDVVSSIKKNLGLTIEKSPANKNVIGLADMLMDVRKSYKEPLTEEKLLEWHKQLMQTNKKINAGIYRKSDEPMLIISGPASDSTIHFEAPPSFRVPDEMTSFVNWFNQDNSNEKDWKLNCPPVKAAIAHLYFESIHPFEDGNGRIGRAIAEKALSQGFGGPILISLSKTIEKYRKEYYANLKEGQRKLEITKWIAWFVNIIHISQKETERLVKFIITKMRFYDIYKNQLNERQTKVIARMLEEGPDDFEGGINAKKYISITGCSKATATRDLQDLRERGAICQIGGSGRSTSYSVNLYTP
;
A
#
# COMPACT_ATOMS: atom_id res chain seq x y z
N MET A 1 8.40 -25.09 18.26
CA MET A 1 8.83 -25.55 16.93
C MET A 1 8.33 -24.56 15.90
N TYR A 2 9.14 -24.20 14.91
CA TYR A 2 8.83 -23.27 13.85
C TYR A 2 8.63 -24.00 12.53
N ASN A 3 8.00 -23.37 11.53
CA ASN A 3 7.66 -23.99 10.26
C ASN A 3 8.89 -24.55 9.51
N TRP A 4 10.02 -23.83 9.51
CA TRP A 4 11.27 -24.25 8.88
C TRP A 4 11.94 -25.48 9.55
N GLN A 5 11.50 -25.88 10.73
CA GLN A 5 12.01 -27.05 11.45
C GLN A 5 11.28 -28.36 11.08
N TYR A 6 10.19 -28.27 10.32
CA TYR A 6 9.48 -29.45 9.87
C TYR A 6 10.20 -30.14 8.71
N LYS A 7 10.21 -31.46 8.69
CA LYS A 7 10.84 -32.28 7.63
C LYS A 7 10.31 -31.92 6.23
N ASN A 8 9.03 -31.54 6.14
CA ASN A 8 8.38 -31.24 4.86
C ASN A 8 8.39 -29.73 4.51
N TRP A 9 9.20 -28.92 5.19
CA TRP A 9 9.42 -27.51 4.83
C TRP A 9 10.06 -27.41 3.44
N PRO A 10 9.63 -26.52 2.57
CA PRO A 10 8.56 -25.51 2.69
C PRO A 10 7.21 -25.93 2.08
N ASN A 11 6.85 -27.18 2.08
CA ASN A 11 5.61 -27.69 1.48
C ASN A 11 4.39 -27.25 2.30
N PHE A 12 3.92 -26.04 2.08
CA PHE A 12 2.73 -25.50 2.74
C PHE A 12 1.46 -26.21 2.31
N LYS A 13 0.55 -26.40 3.28
CA LYS A 13 -0.80 -26.95 3.07
C LYS A 13 -1.83 -25.86 3.36
N PHE A 14 -2.88 -25.82 2.54
CA PHE A 14 -3.96 -24.84 2.70
C PHE A 14 -5.22 -25.26 1.96
N ASP A 15 -6.35 -24.70 2.39
CA ASP A 15 -7.66 -24.85 1.77
C ASP A 15 -8.21 -23.46 1.37
N LEU A 16 -8.71 -23.36 0.13
CA LEU A 16 -9.26 -22.13 -0.46
C LEU A 16 -10.79 -22.14 -0.61
N THR A 17 -11.46 -23.21 -0.20
CA THR A 17 -12.91 -23.40 -0.45
C THR A 17 -13.76 -22.21 0.03
N ARG A 18 -13.35 -21.54 1.08
CA ARG A 18 -14.07 -20.38 1.63
C ARG A 18 -13.64 -19.04 1.06
N LEU A 19 -12.68 -19.03 0.13
CA LEU A 19 -12.08 -17.79 -0.42
C LEU A 19 -12.46 -17.54 -1.88
N GLU A 20 -13.12 -18.47 -2.55
CA GLU A 20 -13.38 -18.43 -3.98
C GLU A 20 -14.11 -17.15 -4.40
N GLU A 21 -15.19 -16.79 -3.71
CA GLU A 21 -15.95 -15.56 -3.99
C GLU A 21 -15.09 -14.31 -3.84
N GLN A 22 -14.31 -14.23 -2.75
CA GLN A 22 -13.42 -13.09 -2.48
C GLN A 22 -12.29 -12.98 -3.52
N LEU A 23 -11.74 -14.09 -3.97
CA LEU A 23 -10.71 -14.11 -5.02
C LEU A 23 -11.25 -13.63 -6.36
N ILE A 24 -12.50 -14.00 -6.72
CA ILE A 24 -13.18 -13.50 -7.92
C ILE A 24 -13.44 -11.99 -7.82
N ASP A 25 -13.88 -11.50 -6.66
CA ASP A 25 -14.14 -10.09 -6.44
C ASP A 25 -12.84 -9.26 -6.53
N ILE A 26 -11.73 -9.74 -5.96
CA ILE A 26 -10.41 -9.10 -6.12
C ILE A 26 -10.04 -8.98 -7.60
N LYS A 27 -10.14 -10.07 -8.37
CA LYS A 27 -9.81 -10.08 -9.80
C LYS A 27 -10.65 -9.07 -10.58
N SER A 28 -11.95 -9.04 -10.31
CA SER A 28 -12.90 -8.12 -10.96
C SER A 28 -12.58 -6.66 -10.62
N SER A 29 -12.31 -6.38 -9.35
CA SER A 29 -11.95 -5.03 -8.88
C SER A 29 -10.59 -4.57 -9.44
N VAL A 30 -9.58 -5.43 -9.53
CA VAL A 30 -8.29 -5.10 -10.18
C VAL A 30 -8.49 -4.69 -11.63
N SER A 31 -9.28 -5.47 -12.38
CA SER A 31 -9.57 -5.17 -13.79
C SER A 31 -10.32 -3.84 -13.96
N LEU A 32 -11.31 -3.60 -13.10
CA LEU A 32 -12.10 -2.36 -13.10
C LEU A 32 -11.21 -1.15 -12.78
N VAL A 33 -10.40 -1.21 -11.73
CA VAL A 33 -9.51 -0.12 -11.32
C VAL A 33 -8.48 0.17 -12.41
N THR A 34 -7.85 -0.87 -12.97
CA THR A 34 -6.85 -0.71 -14.03
C THR A 34 -7.46 -0.05 -15.26
N GLY A 35 -8.62 -0.52 -15.72
CA GLY A 35 -9.34 0.09 -16.85
C GLY A 35 -9.78 1.53 -16.58
N ALA A 36 -10.30 1.80 -15.38
CA ALA A 36 -10.71 3.14 -15.00
C ALA A 36 -9.53 4.12 -14.97
N VAL A 37 -8.39 3.74 -14.36
CA VAL A 37 -7.19 4.59 -14.33
C VAL A 37 -6.62 4.80 -15.73
N SER A 38 -6.56 3.76 -16.57
CA SER A 38 -6.07 3.89 -17.95
C SER A 38 -6.93 4.82 -18.82
N SER A 39 -8.19 5.04 -18.46
CA SER A 39 -9.08 5.98 -19.15
C SER A 39 -8.94 7.44 -18.70
N LEU A 40 -8.21 7.71 -17.62
CA LEU A 40 -7.97 9.07 -17.13
C LEU A 40 -6.96 9.81 -18.02
N PRO A 41 -6.99 11.15 -18.04
CA PRO A 41 -5.88 11.96 -18.56
C PRO A 41 -4.54 11.57 -17.92
N GLU A 42 -3.46 11.61 -18.69
CA GLU A 42 -2.13 11.15 -18.26
C GLU A 42 -1.66 11.76 -16.93
N GLN A 43 -1.93 13.07 -16.73
CA GLN A 43 -1.63 13.75 -15.47
C GLN A 43 -2.34 13.10 -14.28
N LEU A 44 -3.63 12.75 -14.41
CA LEU A 44 -4.41 12.13 -13.33
C LEU A 44 -4.01 10.66 -13.11
N GLN A 45 -3.58 9.94 -14.16
CA GLN A 45 -2.98 8.61 -14.01
C GLN A 45 -1.73 8.69 -13.13
N SER A 46 -0.83 9.63 -13.44
CA SER A 46 0.40 9.87 -12.68
C SER A 46 0.11 10.28 -11.24
N ASP A 47 -0.82 11.21 -11.03
CA ASP A 47 -1.20 11.67 -9.69
C ASP A 47 -1.80 10.54 -8.84
N THR A 48 -2.63 9.68 -9.45
CA THR A 48 -3.21 8.51 -8.78
C THR A 48 -2.12 7.53 -8.36
N LEU A 49 -1.18 7.22 -9.28
CA LEU A 49 -0.05 6.37 -9.00
C LEU A 49 0.81 6.91 -7.85
N ILE A 50 1.14 8.21 -7.89
CA ILE A 50 1.92 8.87 -6.85
C ILE A 50 1.24 8.75 -5.50
N GLN A 51 -0.07 8.99 -5.41
CA GLN A 51 -0.82 8.87 -4.15
C GLN A 51 -0.73 7.46 -3.56
N ILE A 52 -0.90 6.42 -4.37
CA ILE A 52 -0.82 5.02 -3.94
C ILE A 52 0.59 4.68 -3.47
N MET A 53 1.62 5.04 -4.25
CA MET A 53 3.02 4.77 -3.91
C MET A 53 3.50 5.53 -2.67
N VAL A 54 3.05 6.77 -2.50
CA VAL A 54 3.35 7.56 -1.30
C VAL A 54 2.74 6.90 -0.06
N ALA A 55 1.50 6.43 -0.16
CA ALA A 55 0.85 5.70 0.93
C ALA A 55 1.61 4.42 1.27
N GLU A 56 2.02 3.63 0.27
CA GLU A 56 2.82 2.43 0.45
C GLU A 56 4.16 2.72 1.14
N ALA A 57 4.92 3.71 0.63
CA ALA A 57 6.23 4.06 1.17
C ALA A 57 6.16 4.56 2.62
N LEU A 58 5.19 5.41 2.95
CA LEU A 58 5.02 5.90 4.32
C LEU A 58 4.63 4.76 5.26
N LYS A 59 3.63 3.97 4.88
CA LYS A 59 3.05 2.95 5.77
C LYS A 59 3.95 1.73 5.91
N THR A 60 4.68 1.31 4.87
CA THR A 60 5.65 0.23 4.99
C THR A 60 6.77 0.58 5.98
N SER A 61 7.16 1.86 6.07
CA SER A 61 8.15 2.34 7.03
C SER A 61 7.56 2.47 8.44
N GLU A 62 6.33 2.97 8.58
CA GLU A 62 5.65 3.09 9.87
C GLU A 62 5.44 1.73 10.55
N ILE A 63 5.18 0.66 9.79
CA ILE A 63 5.10 -0.72 10.30
C ILE A 63 6.40 -1.10 11.02
N GLU A 64 7.55 -0.70 10.47
CA GLU A 64 8.89 -0.96 11.04
C GLU A 64 9.32 0.11 12.06
N GLY A 65 8.47 1.07 12.39
CA GLY A 65 8.76 2.12 13.37
C GLY A 65 9.54 3.31 12.82
N GLU A 66 9.70 3.41 11.50
CA GLU A 66 10.35 4.55 10.83
C GLU A 66 9.30 5.54 10.33
N HIS A 67 9.52 6.83 10.58
CA HIS A 67 8.61 7.90 10.16
C HIS A 67 9.31 8.85 9.18
N TYR A 68 8.79 8.93 7.97
CA TYR A 68 9.35 9.78 6.92
C TYR A 68 8.46 10.99 6.60
N SER A 69 9.10 12.07 6.17
CA SER A 69 8.40 13.25 5.65
C SER A 69 7.65 12.90 4.36
N ARG A 70 6.34 13.20 4.32
CA ARG A 70 5.53 13.02 3.10
C ARG A 70 6.13 13.80 1.92
N ILE A 71 6.69 14.99 2.15
CA ILE A 71 7.29 15.83 1.10
C ILE A 71 8.48 15.12 0.47
N ASP A 72 9.36 14.53 1.28
CA ASP A 72 10.53 13.81 0.77
C ASP A 72 10.12 12.54 -0.01
N VAL A 73 9.11 11.82 0.47
CA VAL A 73 8.58 10.64 -0.23
C VAL A 73 7.95 11.02 -1.58
N VAL A 74 7.12 12.06 -1.62
CA VAL A 74 6.53 12.58 -2.87
C VAL A 74 7.61 12.99 -3.85
N SER A 75 8.62 13.74 -3.39
CA SER A 75 9.72 14.21 -4.24
C SER A 75 10.54 13.05 -4.79
N SER A 76 10.83 12.01 -3.99
CA SER A 76 11.57 10.83 -4.42
C SER A 76 10.81 10.03 -5.48
N ILE A 77 9.50 9.82 -5.27
CA ILE A 77 8.65 9.09 -6.23
C ILE A 77 8.51 9.88 -7.53
N LYS A 78 8.24 11.20 -7.47
CA LYS A 78 8.17 12.07 -8.66
C LYS A 78 9.46 12.03 -9.47
N LYS A 79 10.62 12.09 -8.80
CA LYS A 79 11.94 11.98 -9.44
C LYS A 79 12.09 10.66 -10.20
N ASN A 80 11.71 9.55 -9.59
CA ASN A 80 11.75 8.23 -10.21
C ASN A 80 10.81 8.08 -11.42
N LEU A 81 9.72 8.86 -11.45
CA LEU A 81 8.80 8.96 -12.59
C LEU A 81 9.25 9.96 -13.67
N GLY A 82 10.40 10.64 -13.49
CA GLY A 82 10.89 11.67 -14.42
C GLY A 82 10.08 12.97 -14.39
N LEU A 83 9.31 13.20 -13.31
CA LEU A 83 8.48 14.39 -13.15
C LEU A 83 9.26 15.52 -12.47
N THR A 84 8.83 16.76 -12.73
CA THR A 84 9.42 17.95 -12.08
C THR A 84 9.22 17.89 -10.56
N ILE A 85 10.28 18.18 -9.81
CA ILE A 85 10.29 18.27 -8.35
C ILE A 85 10.59 19.69 -7.90
N GLU A 86 9.85 20.21 -6.94
CA GLU A 86 10.07 21.53 -6.35
C GLU A 86 11.29 21.53 -5.41
N LYS A 87 11.51 20.44 -4.70
CA LYS A 87 12.60 20.27 -3.75
C LYS A 87 13.20 18.87 -3.86
N SER A 88 14.53 18.79 -3.98
CA SER A 88 15.22 17.50 -3.96
C SER A 88 15.06 16.82 -2.60
N PRO A 89 14.76 15.49 -2.59
CA PRO A 89 14.65 14.76 -1.34
C PRO A 89 16.00 14.73 -0.62
N ALA A 90 16.01 15.05 0.67
CA ALA A 90 17.22 15.12 1.47
C ALA A 90 17.54 13.78 2.17
N ASN A 91 16.54 12.98 2.46
CA ASN A 91 16.68 11.73 3.20
C ASN A 91 17.03 10.56 2.26
N LYS A 92 18.24 10.04 2.37
CA LYS A 92 18.73 8.93 1.54
C LYS A 92 17.95 7.62 1.77
N ASN A 93 17.43 7.35 2.97
CA ASN A 93 16.59 6.17 3.24
C ASN A 93 15.28 6.24 2.45
N VAL A 94 14.70 7.43 2.36
CA VAL A 94 13.49 7.68 1.55
C VAL A 94 13.78 7.45 0.06
N ILE A 95 14.94 7.89 -0.41
CA ILE A 95 15.35 7.68 -1.80
C ILE A 95 15.46 6.17 -2.08
N GLY A 96 16.22 5.43 -1.24
CA GLY A 96 16.41 3.98 -1.43
C GLY A 96 15.11 3.20 -1.36
N LEU A 97 14.20 3.56 -0.47
CA LEU A 97 12.86 2.95 -0.40
C LEU A 97 12.05 3.24 -1.68
N ALA A 98 12.04 4.49 -2.15
CA ALA A 98 11.33 4.86 -3.36
C ALA A 98 11.92 4.15 -4.60
N ASP A 99 13.24 4.04 -4.68
CA ASP A 99 13.95 3.33 -5.76
C ASP A 99 13.56 1.84 -5.77
N MET A 100 13.55 1.17 -4.61
CA MET A 100 13.10 -0.21 -4.47
C MET A 100 11.65 -0.39 -4.93
N LEU A 101 10.71 0.43 -4.43
CA LEU A 101 9.29 0.34 -4.79
C LEU A 101 9.06 0.59 -6.29
N MET A 102 9.80 1.51 -6.88
CA MET A 102 9.74 1.77 -8.33
C MET A 102 10.32 0.62 -9.14
N ASP A 103 11.41 -0.01 -8.68
CA ASP A 103 12.00 -1.16 -9.36
C ASP A 103 11.05 -2.36 -9.34
N VAL A 104 10.39 -2.66 -8.22
CA VAL A 104 9.35 -3.70 -8.11
C VAL A 104 8.30 -3.53 -9.21
N ARG A 105 7.84 -2.29 -9.44
CA ARG A 105 6.82 -1.99 -10.46
C ARG A 105 7.37 -2.09 -11.88
N LYS A 106 8.57 -1.60 -12.13
CA LYS A 106 9.18 -1.62 -13.47
C LYS A 106 9.58 -3.03 -13.90
N SER A 107 10.14 -3.79 -12.95
CA SER A 107 10.63 -5.15 -13.18
C SER A 107 9.61 -6.25 -12.90
N TYR A 108 8.30 -5.93 -12.83
CA TYR A 108 7.31 -6.93 -12.41
C TYR A 108 7.27 -8.17 -13.31
N LYS A 109 7.52 -8.04 -14.62
CA LYS A 109 7.57 -9.16 -15.58
C LYS A 109 8.81 -10.04 -15.44
N GLU A 110 9.89 -9.47 -14.90
CA GLU A 110 11.15 -10.17 -14.76
C GLU A 110 11.07 -11.25 -13.69
N PRO A 111 11.74 -12.39 -13.85
CA PRO A 111 11.89 -13.35 -12.76
C PRO A 111 12.48 -12.67 -11.53
N LEU A 112 12.10 -13.14 -10.35
CA LEU A 112 12.76 -12.76 -9.12
C LEU A 112 14.11 -13.46 -9.06
N THR A 113 15.19 -12.75 -8.73
CA THR A 113 16.52 -13.33 -8.55
C THR A 113 17.09 -12.94 -7.19
N GLU A 114 18.08 -13.71 -6.72
CA GLU A 114 18.78 -13.40 -5.47
C GLU A 114 19.49 -12.05 -5.59
N GLU A 115 20.13 -11.76 -6.72
CA GLU A 115 20.80 -10.48 -6.99
C GLU A 115 19.83 -9.31 -6.86
N LYS A 116 18.60 -9.45 -7.36
CA LYS A 116 17.55 -8.43 -7.24
C LYS A 116 17.16 -8.18 -5.78
N LEU A 117 17.02 -9.23 -4.99
CA LEU A 117 16.72 -9.11 -3.55
C LEU A 117 17.87 -8.44 -2.78
N LEU A 118 19.10 -8.79 -3.10
CA LEU A 118 20.29 -8.16 -2.51
C LEU A 118 20.42 -6.69 -2.92
N GLU A 119 20.07 -6.35 -4.17
CA GLU A 119 20.03 -4.97 -4.65
C GLU A 119 18.95 -4.15 -3.91
N TRP A 120 17.74 -4.67 -3.77
CA TRP A 120 16.67 -4.01 -2.99
C TRP A 120 17.10 -3.78 -1.53
N HIS A 121 17.72 -4.77 -0.92
CA HIS A 121 18.24 -4.62 0.44
C HIS A 121 19.35 -3.56 0.51
N LYS A 122 20.25 -3.52 -0.47
CA LYS A 122 21.31 -2.51 -0.57
C LYS A 122 20.72 -1.10 -0.69
N GLN A 123 19.70 -0.90 -1.56
CA GLN A 123 19.01 0.37 -1.71
C GLN A 123 18.36 0.82 -0.39
N LEU A 124 17.66 -0.10 0.27
CA LEU A 124 16.92 0.16 1.51
C LEU A 124 17.84 0.51 2.68
N MET A 125 18.99 -0.17 2.80
CA MET A 125 19.91 -0.09 3.95
C MET A 125 21.16 0.77 3.70
N GLN A 126 21.24 1.50 2.57
CA GLN A 126 22.46 2.21 2.14
C GLN A 126 23.05 3.20 3.16
N THR A 127 22.25 3.72 4.08
CA THR A 127 22.70 4.68 5.10
C THR A 127 22.88 4.05 6.47
N ASN A 128 22.40 2.85 6.70
CA ASN A 128 22.52 2.17 7.98
C ASN A 128 23.89 1.47 8.10
N LYS A 129 24.86 2.18 8.69
CA LYS A 129 26.23 1.67 8.85
C LYS A 129 26.37 0.45 9.77
N LYS A 130 25.29 0.10 10.51
CA LYS A 130 25.28 -1.06 11.41
C LYS A 130 24.84 -2.34 10.70
N ILE A 131 24.27 -2.21 9.50
CA ILE A 131 23.72 -3.32 8.71
C ILE A 131 24.61 -3.57 7.50
N ASN A 132 24.89 -4.82 7.22
CA ASN A 132 25.63 -5.23 6.04
C ASN A 132 24.70 -5.20 4.82
N ALA A 133 24.57 -4.02 4.18
CA ALA A 133 23.63 -3.78 3.09
C ALA A 133 23.95 -4.63 1.86
N GLY A 134 22.95 -5.33 1.33
CA GLY A 134 23.06 -6.13 0.09
C GLY A 134 23.72 -7.50 0.27
N ILE A 135 23.78 -8.02 1.50
CA ILE A 135 24.22 -9.38 1.77
C ILE A 135 23.29 -10.06 2.79
N TYR A 136 23.22 -11.39 2.74
CA TYR A 136 22.52 -12.18 3.76
C TYR A 136 23.26 -12.12 5.10
N ARG A 137 22.49 -12.25 6.19
CA ARG A 137 23.04 -12.32 7.55
C ARG A 137 24.00 -13.52 7.71
N LYS A 138 25.04 -13.32 8.53
CA LYS A 138 26.13 -14.29 8.74
C LYS A 138 26.45 -14.55 10.20
N SER A 139 25.54 -14.20 11.13
CA SER A 139 25.77 -14.42 12.56
C SER A 139 25.75 -15.91 12.90
N ASP A 140 26.62 -16.34 13.79
CA ASP A 140 26.58 -17.68 14.41
C ASP A 140 25.49 -17.77 15.48
N GLU A 141 25.03 -16.62 16.00
CA GLU A 141 23.93 -16.55 16.94
C GLU A 141 22.56 -16.69 16.24
N PRO A 142 21.57 -17.32 16.91
CA PRO A 142 20.22 -17.40 16.38
C PRO A 142 19.62 -16.03 16.10
N MET A 143 19.04 -15.86 14.93
CA MET A 143 18.27 -14.67 14.59
C MET A 143 16.89 -14.73 15.25
N LEU A 144 16.69 -13.92 16.28
CA LEU A 144 15.47 -13.88 17.07
C LEU A 144 14.67 -12.61 16.73
N ILE A 145 13.41 -12.78 16.42
CA ILE A 145 12.44 -11.67 16.29
C ILE A 145 11.80 -11.47 17.65
N ILE A 146 12.14 -10.37 18.31
CA ILE A 146 11.77 -10.06 19.68
C ILE A 146 10.97 -8.76 19.78
N SER A 147 10.20 -8.63 20.86
CA SER A 147 9.61 -7.35 21.29
C SER A 147 9.72 -7.18 22.79
N GLY A 148 9.63 -5.94 23.25
CA GLY A 148 9.78 -5.59 24.66
C GLY A 148 11.19 -5.09 25.00
N PRO A 149 11.40 -4.60 26.23
CA PRO A 149 12.71 -4.16 26.70
C PRO A 149 13.67 -5.35 26.83
N ALA A 150 14.97 -5.12 26.70
CA ALA A 150 16.00 -6.16 26.77
C ALA A 150 15.93 -7.05 28.04
N SER A 151 15.43 -6.50 29.15
CA SER A 151 15.26 -7.20 30.42
C SER A 151 14.04 -8.14 30.47
N ASP A 152 13.06 -7.97 29.54
CA ASP A 152 11.83 -8.78 29.50
C ASP A 152 11.34 -8.88 28.05
N SER A 153 12.21 -9.44 27.20
CA SER A 153 11.93 -9.59 25.78
C SER A 153 11.11 -10.85 25.51
N THR A 154 10.05 -10.70 24.71
CA THR A 154 9.26 -11.82 24.21
C THR A 154 9.77 -12.26 22.84
N ILE A 155 10.22 -13.52 22.73
CA ILE A 155 10.61 -14.12 21.46
C ILE A 155 9.35 -14.51 20.68
N HIS A 156 9.18 -13.95 19.52
CA HIS A 156 8.07 -14.23 18.62
C HIS A 156 8.41 -15.34 17.63
N PHE A 157 9.62 -15.28 17.07
CA PHE A 157 10.08 -16.20 16.05
C PHE A 157 11.60 -16.35 16.13
N GLU A 158 12.10 -17.55 15.78
CA GLU A 158 13.51 -17.85 15.57
C GLU A 158 13.67 -18.30 14.11
N ALA A 159 14.47 -17.57 13.36
CA ALA A 159 14.72 -17.85 11.95
C ALA A 159 15.74 -19.00 11.78
N PRO A 160 15.83 -19.63 10.59
CA PRO A 160 16.83 -20.64 10.29
C PRO A 160 18.26 -20.15 10.60
N PRO A 161 19.19 -21.03 10.96
CA PRO A 161 20.60 -20.65 11.14
C PRO A 161 21.17 -19.98 9.88
N SER A 162 22.05 -19.01 10.04
CA SER A 162 22.59 -18.18 8.95
C SER A 162 23.25 -18.99 7.83
N PHE A 163 23.91 -20.11 8.15
CA PHE A 163 24.52 -20.97 7.16
C PHE A 163 23.52 -21.64 6.20
N ARG A 164 22.22 -21.75 6.60
CA ARG A 164 21.15 -22.26 5.72
C ARG A 164 20.54 -21.21 4.81
N VAL A 165 20.72 -19.94 5.11
CA VAL A 165 20.04 -18.85 4.38
C VAL A 165 20.29 -18.87 2.87
N PRO A 166 21.51 -19.11 2.36
CA PRO A 166 21.73 -19.19 0.91
C PRO A 166 20.89 -20.28 0.23
N ASP A 167 20.87 -21.50 0.78
CA ASP A 167 20.10 -22.63 0.22
C ASP A 167 18.58 -22.39 0.32
N GLU A 168 18.13 -21.82 1.44
CA GLU A 168 16.72 -21.45 1.63
C GLU A 168 16.29 -20.37 0.62
N MET A 169 17.14 -19.37 0.37
CA MET A 169 16.85 -18.32 -0.60
C MET A 169 16.86 -18.82 -2.06
N THR A 170 17.79 -19.69 -2.40
CA THR A 170 17.79 -20.36 -3.70
C THR A 170 16.51 -21.17 -3.90
N SER A 171 16.08 -21.91 -2.87
CA SER A 171 14.81 -22.67 -2.88
C SER A 171 13.60 -21.75 -3.00
N PHE A 172 13.58 -20.64 -2.27
CA PHE A 172 12.53 -19.62 -2.34
C PHE A 172 12.39 -18.98 -3.72
N VAL A 173 13.52 -18.56 -4.30
CA VAL A 173 13.55 -17.92 -5.63
C VAL A 173 13.10 -18.91 -6.72
N ASN A 174 13.53 -20.16 -6.65
CA ASN A 174 13.08 -21.22 -7.56
C ASN A 174 11.57 -21.46 -7.43
N TRP A 175 11.04 -21.58 -6.20
CA TRP A 175 9.60 -21.71 -5.94
C TRP A 175 8.81 -20.50 -6.46
N PHE A 176 9.30 -19.28 -6.22
CA PHE A 176 8.62 -18.05 -6.65
C PHE A 176 8.47 -17.97 -8.17
N ASN A 177 9.49 -18.42 -8.91
CA ASN A 177 9.52 -18.37 -10.37
C ASN A 177 8.92 -19.60 -11.06
N GLN A 178 8.51 -20.64 -10.30
CA GLN A 178 7.85 -21.79 -10.90
C GLN A 178 6.56 -21.36 -11.58
N ASP A 179 6.44 -21.77 -12.85
CA ASP A 179 5.19 -21.70 -13.59
C ASP A 179 4.37 -22.96 -13.28
N ASN A 180 3.43 -22.82 -12.38
CA ASN A 180 2.49 -23.89 -12.01
C ASN A 180 1.24 -23.86 -12.91
N SER A 181 1.39 -23.60 -14.20
CA SER A 181 0.30 -23.47 -15.18
C SER A 181 -0.52 -24.77 -15.37
N ASN A 182 -0.08 -25.87 -14.78
CA ASN A 182 -0.87 -27.11 -14.72
C ASN A 182 -2.16 -26.93 -13.95
N GLU A 183 -3.29 -27.37 -14.51
CA GLU A 183 -4.63 -27.26 -13.90
C GLU A 183 -4.74 -27.77 -12.46
N LYS A 184 -3.88 -28.74 -12.07
CA LYS A 184 -3.85 -29.28 -10.70
C LYS A 184 -3.33 -28.28 -9.66
N ASP A 185 -2.51 -27.31 -10.07
CA ASP A 185 -1.84 -26.35 -9.17
C ASP A 185 -2.34 -24.90 -9.35
N TRP A 186 -3.50 -24.70 -10.00
CA TRP A 186 -4.07 -23.36 -10.21
C TRP A 186 -4.16 -22.54 -8.92
N LYS A 187 -4.29 -23.20 -7.76
CA LYS A 187 -4.36 -22.57 -6.45
C LYS A 187 -3.09 -21.80 -6.12
N LEU A 188 -1.91 -22.32 -6.51
CA LEU A 188 -0.62 -21.67 -6.32
C LEU A 188 -0.41 -20.52 -7.31
N ASN A 189 -1.07 -20.55 -8.46
CA ASN A 189 -1.02 -19.46 -9.46
C ASN A 189 -2.06 -18.37 -9.23
N CYS A 190 -2.95 -18.54 -8.24
CA CYS A 190 -3.87 -17.49 -7.84
C CYS A 190 -3.08 -16.33 -7.22
N PRO A 191 -3.07 -15.12 -7.85
CA PRO A 191 -2.14 -14.06 -7.46
C PRO A 191 -2.19 -13.67 -5.98
N PRO A 192 -3.38 -13.51 -5.33
CA PRO A 192 -3.45 -13.22 -3.91
C PRO A 192 -2.91 -14.33 -3.02
N VAL A 193 -3.09 -15.59 -3.42
CA VAL A 193 -2.58 -16.76 -2.67
C VAL A 193 -1.08 -16.84 -2.79
N LYS A 194 -0.53 -16.71 -4.02
CA LYS A 194 0.92 -16.68 -4.25
C LYS A 194 1.59 -15.55 -3.47
N ALA A 195 0.99 -14.36 -3.45
CA ALA A 195 1.49 -13.23 -2.68
C ALA A 195 1.52 -13.52 -1.16
N ALA A 196 0.47 -14.13 -0.63
CA ALA A 196 0.39 -14.53 0.78
C ALA A 196 1.47 -15.54 1.15
N ILE A 197 1.66 -16.58 0.33
CA ILE A 197 2.68 -17.62 0.55
C ILE A 197 4.08 -17.00 0.42
N ALA A 198 4.34 -16.21 -0.61
CA ALA A 198 5.63 -15.58 -0.85
C ALA A 198 6.05 -14.71 0.33
N HIS A 199 5.13 -13.91 0.87
CA HIS A 199 5.38 -13.08 2.02
C HIS A 199 5.73 -13.92 3.26
N LEU A 200 4.90 -14.92 3.61
CA LEU A 200 5.15 -15.79 4.77
C LEU A 200 6.45 -16.59 4.63
N TYR A 201 6.72 -17.12 3.44
CA TYR A 201 7.91 -17.93 3.18
C TYR A 201 9.17 -17.07 3.37
N PHE A 202 9.22 -15.89 2.75
CA PHE A 202 10.33 -14.95 2.90
C PHE A 202 10.53 -14.50 4.36
N GLU A 203 9.45 -14.13 5.04
CA GLU A 203 9.49 -13.77 6.47
C GLU A 203 9.90 -14.92 7.37
N SER A 204 9.69 -16.18 6.95
CA SER A 204 10.13 -17.35 7.69
C SER A 204 11.61 -17.68 7.49
N ILE A 205 12.19 -17.36 6.33
CA ILE A 205 13.64 -17.45 6.11
C ILE A 205 14.35 -16.30 6.85
N HIS A 206 13.78 -15.10 6.79
CA HIS A 206 14.31 -13.89 7.41
C HIS A 206 15.78 -13.64 7.07
N PRO A 207 16.11 -13.46 5.76
CA PRO A 207 17.49 -13.59 5.27
C PRO A 207 18.41 -12.43 5.64
N PHE A 208 17.88 -11.29 6.07
CA PHE A 208 18.65 -10.08 6.36
C PHE A 208 18.67 -9.75 7.84
N GLU A 209 19.63 -8.92 8.27
CA GLU A 209 19.72 -8.41 9.65
C GLU A 209 18.57 -7.42 9.94
N ASP A 210 18.11 -6.64 8.94
CA ASP A 210 17.00 -5.71 9.00
C ASP A 210 16.34 -5.60 7.61
N GLY A 211 15.17 -4.98 7.48
CA GLY A 211 14.49 -4.71 6.20
C GLY A 211 13.68 -5.86 5.64
N ASN A 212 13.63 -7.02 6.30
CA ASN A 212 12.88 -8.17 5.80
C ASN A 212 11.40 -7.84 5.57
N GLY A 213 10.72 -7.18 6.50
CA GLY A 213 9.32 -6.81 6.37
C GLY A 213 9.03 -5.94 5.14
N ARG A 214 9.86 -4.94 4.87
CA ARG A 214 9.72 -4.05 3.69
C ARG A 214 9.92 -4.83 2.38
N ILE A 215 10.94 -5.68 2.32
CA ILE A 215 11.21 -6.52 1.15
C ILE A 215 10.13 -7.60 0.99
N GLY A 216 9.68 -8.23 2.07
CA GLY A 216 8.60 -9.22 2.04
C GLY A 216 7.28 -8.65 1.46
N ARG A 217 6.92 -7.41 1.83
CA ARG A 217 5.76 -6.72 1.25
C ARG A 217 5.98 -6.34 -0.23
N ALA A 218 7.20 -5.95 -0.61
CA ALA A 218 7.57 -5.70 -1.99
C ALA A 218 7.49 -6.99 -2.86
N ILE A 219 7.92 -8.13 -2.33
CA ILE A 219 7.78 -9.45 -2.97
C ILE A 219 6.29 -9.80 -3.16
N ALA A 220 5.44 -9.52 -2.17
CA ALA A 220 4.00 -9.74 -2.30
C ALA A 220 3.39 -8.87 -3.41
N GLU A 221 3.77 -7.59 -3.51
CA GLU A 221 3.36 -6.70 -4.61
C GLU A 221 3.82 -7.22 -5.97
N LYS A 222 5.08 -7.70 -6.07
CA LYS A 222 5.60 -8.30 -7.31
C LYS A 222 4.79 -9.54 -7.71
N ALA A 223 4.48 -10.42 -6.77
CA ALA A 223 3.67 -11.62 -7.03
C ALA A 223 2.26 -11.28 -7.56
N LEU A 224 1.61 -10.27 -6.95
CA LEU A 224 0.32 -9.75 -7.42
C LEU A 224 0.43 -9.17 -8.83
N SER A 225 1.45 -8.33 -9.07
CA SER A 225 1.66 -7.66 -10.34
C SER A 225 1.94 -8.65 -11.47
N GLN A 226 2.74 -9.69 -11.22
CA GLN A 226 2.98 -10.78 -12.17
C GLN A 226 1.70 -11.53 -12.50
N GLY A 227 0.97 -11.95 -11.47
CA GLY A 227 -0.21 -12.78 -11.64
C GLY A 227 -1.40 -12.05 -12.28
N PHE A 228 -1.53 -10.74 -12.10
CA PHE A 228 -2.55 -9.92 -12.77
C PHE A 228 -2.08 -9.34 -14.11
N GLY A 229 -0.82 -9.59 -14.51
CA GLY A 229 -0.29 -9.17 -15.81
C GLY A 229 0.05 -7.69 -15.93
N GLY A 230 0.07 -6.95 -14.81
CA GLY A 230 0.38 -5.52 -14.78
C GLY A 230 0.71 -5.03 -13.36
N PRO A 231 1.40 -3.88 -13.23
CA PRO A 231 1.68 -3.31 -11.91
C PRO A 231 0.38 -3.03 -11.17
N ILE A 232 0.19 -3.69 -10.02
CA ILE A 232 -1.04 -3.54 -9.25
C ILE A 232 -1.15 -2.15 -8.62
N LEU A 233 -2.37 -1.62 -8.59
CA LEU A 233 -2.67 -0.31 -8.00
C LEU A 233 -3.29 -0.48 -6.61
N ILE A 234 -2.46 -0.83 -5.62
CA ILE A 234 -2.88 -0.94 -4.21
C ILE A 234 -1.77 -0.44 -3.29
N SER A 235 -2.12 -0.16 -2.05
CA SER A 235 -1.17 -0.01 -0.95
C SER A 235 -1.45 -1.07 0.11
N LEU A 236 -0.72 -2.18 0.06
CA LEU A 236 -0.82 -3.26 1.04
C LEU A 236 -0.45 -2.76 2.44
N SER A 237 0.63 -1.99 2.52
CA SER A 237 1.15 -1.51 3.79
C SER A 237 0.20 -0.57 4.51
N LYS A 238 -0.60 0.22 3.77
CA LYS A 238 -1.63 1.08 4.37
C LYS A 238 -2.67 0.25 5.13
N THR A 239 -3.10 -0.86 4.54
CA THR A 239 -4.08 -1.75 5.18
C THR A 239 -3.44 -2.59 6.29
N ILE A 240 -2.24 -3.13 6.06
CA ILE A 240 -1.48 -3.89 7.08
C ILE A 240 -1.25 -3.03 8.33
N GLU A 241 -0.86 -1.76 8.18
CA GLU A 241 -0.62 -0.86 9.30
C GLU A 241 -1.88 -0.66 10.15
N LYS A 242 -3.04 -0.47 9.51
CA LYS A 242 -4.33 -0.36 10.17
C LYS A 242 -4.69 -1.61 11.00
N TYR A 243 -4.30 -2.79 10.53
CA TYR A 243 -4.50 -4.08 11.20
C TYR A 243 -3.19 -4.68 11.75
N ARG A 244 -2.24 -3.84 12.15
CA ARG A 244 -0.87 -4.23 12.53
C ARG A 244 -0.80 -5.30 13.61
N LYS A 245 -1.66 -5.25 14.62
CA LYS A 245 -1.71 -6.27 15.67
C LYS A 245 -2.10 -7.65 15.13
N GLU A 246 -3.11 -7.66 14.26
CA GLU A 246 -3.57 -8.90 13.61
C GLU A 246 -2.53 -9.43 12.63
N TYR A 247 -1.83 -8.56 11.90
CA TYR A 247 -0.73 -8.93 11.02
C TYR A 247 0.33 -9.74 11.76
N TYR A 248 0.88 -9.21 12.84
CA TYR A 248 1.91 -9.93 13.60
C TYR A 248 1.37 -11.19 14.27
N ALA A 249 0.12 -11.22 14.73
CA ALA A 249 -0.50 -12.41 15.30
C ALA A 249 -0.65 -13.54 14.26
N ASN A 250 -1.15 -13.23 13.06
CA ASN A 250 -1.31 -14.21 11.99
C ASN A 250 0.04 -14.65 11.40
N LEU A 251 1.01 -13.74 11.26
CA LEU A 251 2.38 -14.08 10.83
C LEU A 251 3.02 -15.05 11.81
N LYS A 252 3.00 -14.75 13.10
CA LYS A 252 3.51 -15.61 14.17
C LYS A 252 2.86 -17.00 14.16
N GLU A 253 1.56 -17.09 13.93
CA GLU A 253 0.86 -18.37 13.83
C GLU A 253 1.28 -19.16 12.58
N GLY A 254 1.35 -18.50 11.40
CA GLY A 254 1.81 -19.09 10.15
C GLY A 254 3.26 -19.58 10.19
N GLN A 255 4.11 -18.92 10.98
CA GLN A 255 5.49 -19.32 11.19
C GLN A 255 5.67 -20.53 12.15
N ARG A 256 4.58 -21.09 12.70
CA ARG A 256 4.61 -22.23 13.63
C ARG A 256 4.25 -23.57 13.00
N LYS A 257 3.65 -23.57 11.81
CA LYS A 257 3.11 -24.79 11.17
C LYS A 257 3.17 -24.69 9.65
N LEU A 258 3.03 -25.84 8.97
CA LEU A 258 2.94 -25.89 7.50
C LEU A 258 1.51 -25.77 6.98
N GLU A 259 0.50 -25.93 7.84
CA GLU A 259 -0.90 -25.66 7.52
C GLU A 259 -1.15 -24.15 7.69
N ILE A 260 -1.38 -23.41 6.59
CA ILE A 260 -1.40 -21.95 6.55
C ILE A 260 -2.71 -21.36 6.02
N THR A 261 -3.81 -22.10 6.01
CA THR A 261 -5.13 -21.62 5.54
C THR A 261 -5.54 -20.31 6.21
N LYS A 262 -5.35 -20.21 7.53
CA LYS A 262 -5.71 -19.02 8.30
C LYS A 262 -4.87 -17.79 7.87
N TRP A 263 -3.57 -17.97 7.64
CA TRP A 263 -2.68 -16.91 7.13
C TRP A 263 -3.14 -16.44 5.75
N ILE A 264 -3.36 -17.39 4.82
CA ILE A 264 -3.82 -17.05 3.46
C ILE A 264 -5.15 -16.31 3.52
N ALA A 265 -6.13 -16.80 4.29
CA ALA A 265 -7.43 -16.16 4.43
C ALA A 265 -7.30 -14.71 4.93
N TRP A 266 -6.47 -14.49 5.95
CA TRP A 266 -6.22 -13.16 6.48
C TRP A 266 -5.54 -12.25 5.44
N PHE A 267 -4.47 -12.74 4.77
CA PHE A 267 -3.71 -11.92 3.81
C PHE A 267 -4.52 -11.61 2.55
N VAL A 268 -5.31 -12.56 2.05
CA VAL A 268 -6.26 -12.35 0.95
C VAL A 268 -7.30 -11.29 1.34
N ASN A 269 -7.79 -11.30 2.59
CA ASN A 269 -8.69 -10.26 3.08
C ASN A 269 -8.02 -8.88 3.12
N ILE A 270 -6.74 -8.79 3.50
CA ILE A 270 -5.98 -7.53 3.44
C ILE A 270 -5.86 -7.02 1.99
N ILE A 271 -5.56 -7.90 1.04
CA ILE A 271 -5.53 -7.54 -0.38
C ILE A 271 -6.90 -7.03 -0.84
N HIS A 272 -7.97 -7.71 -0.47
CA HIS A 272 -9.34 -7.33 -0.81
C HIS A 272 -9.70 -5.93 -0.27
N ILE A 273 -9.44 -5.68 1.01
CA ILE A 273 -9.68 -4.36 1.62
C ILE A 273 -8.84 -3.28 0.93
N SER A 274 -7.55 -3.55 0.67
CA SER A 274 -6.66 -2.62 -0.03
C SER A 274 -7.16 -2.29 -1.43
N GLN A 275 -7.69 -3.28 -2.14
CA GLN A 275 -8.25 -3.10 -3.48
C GLN A 275 -9.54 -2.28 -3.45
N LYS A 276 -10.42 -2.50 -2.47
CA LYS A 276 -11.65 -1.70 -2.29
C LYS A 276 -11.33 -0.25 -1.92
N GLU A 277 -10.30 -0.01 -1.12
CA GLU A 277 -9.85 1.36 -0.83
C GLU A 277 -9.34 2.06 -2.11
N THR A 278 -8.60 1.35 -2.97
CA THR A 278 -8.14 1.92 -4.25
C THR A 278 -9.32 2.17 -5.20
N GLU A 279 -10.27 1.26 -5.30
CA GLU A 279 -11.50 1.45 -6.08
C GLU A 279 -12.25 2.72 -5.65
N ARG A 280 -12.37 2.93 -4.32
CA ARG A 280 -12.97 4.14 -3.76
C ARG A 280 -12.19 5.41 -4.12
N LEU A 281 -10.85 5.35 -4.06
CA LEU A 281 -9.97 6.47 -4.44
C LEU A 281 -10.15 6.81 -5.94
N VAL A 282 -10.11 5.82 -6.82
CA VAL A 282 -10.24 6.03 -8.27
C VAL A 282 -11.62 6.59 -8.62
N LYS A 283 -12.68 6.06 -8.00
CA LYS A 283 -14.03 6.59 -8.16
C LYS A 283 -14.11 8.05 -7.71
N PHE A 284 -13.50 8.40 -6.59
CA PHE A 284 -13.42 9.78 -6.12
C PHE A 284 -12.68 10.69 -7.13
N ILE A 285 -11.56 10.26 -7.70
CA ILE A 285 -10.80 11.04 -8.70
C ILE A 285 -11.65 11.30 -9.94
N ILE A 286 -12.38 10.27 -10.43
CA ILE A 286 -13.27 10.41 -11.59
C ILE A 286 -14.41 11.39 -11.28
N THR A 287 -15.05 11.27 -10.14
CA THR A 287 -16.15 12.16 -9.77
C THR A 287 -15.69 13.60 -9.53
N LYS A 288 -14.49 13.77 -8.95
CA LYS A 288 -13.83 15.08 -8.80
C LYS A 288 -13.54 15.72 -10.16
N MET A 289 -13.03 14.96 -11.12
CA MET A 289 -12.79 15.44 -12.48
C MET A 289 -14.09 15.93 -13.13
N ARG A 290 -15.14 15.10 -13.10
CA ARG A 290 -16.46 15.46 -13.64
C ARG A 290 -17.05 16.70 -12.98
N PHE A 291 -16.90 16.82 -11.66
CA PHE A 291 -17.33 18.00 -10.91
C PHE A 291 -16.68 19.28 -11.48
N TYR A 292 -15.35 19.27 -11.68
CA TYR A 292 -14.67 20.45 -12.24
C TYR A 292 -15.05 20.71 -13.68
N ASP A 293 -15.31 19.70 -14.51
CA ASP A 293 -15.79 19.89 -15.88
C ASP A 293 -17.13 20.63 -15.92
N ILE A 294 -18.03 20.33 -14.99
CA ILE A 294 -19.33 20.99 -14.85
C ILE A 294 -19.19 22.41 -14.31
N TYR A 295 -18.42 22.59 -13.23
CA TYR A 295 -18.49 23.81 -12.42
C TYR A 295 -17.32 24.79 -12.62
N LYS A 296 -16.19 24.43 -13.25
CA LYS A 296 -14.96 25.26 -13.35
C LYS A 296 -15.20 26.70 -13.84
N ASN A 297 -16.17 26.90 -14.73
CA ASN A 297 -16.50 28.24 -15.28
C ASN A 297 -17.68 28.90 -14.57
N GLN A 298 -18.22 28.28 -13.53
CA GLN A 298 -19.40 28.77 -12.80
C GLN A 298 -19.05 29.23 -11.39
N LEU A 299 -17.86 28.87 -10.89
CA LEU A 299 -17.41 29.21 -9.53
C LEU A 299 -16.58 30.51 -9.56
N ASN A 300 -16.82 31.39 -8.58
CA ASN A 300 -15.91 32.50 -8.32
C ASN A 300 -14.64 32.03 -7.59
N GLU A 301 -13.60 32.88 -7.50
CA GLU A 301 -12.31 32.53 -6.90
C GLU A 301 -12.41 31.99 -5.46
N ARG A 302 -13.28 32.58 -4.64
CA ARG A 302 -13.48 32.13 -3.25
C ARG A 302 -14.15 30.76 -3.20
N GLN A 303 -15.18 30.55 -4.01
CA GLN A 303 -15.86 29.27 -4.14
C GLN A 303 -14.91 28.19 -4.63
N THR A 304 -14.11 28.48 -5.66
CA THR A 304 -13.07 27.57 -6.16
C THR A 304 -12.08 27.18 -5.08
N LYS A 305 -11.59 28.15 -4.30
CA LYS A 305 -10.66 27.91 -3.18
C LYS A 305 -11.26 26.99 -2.11
N VAL A 306 -12.52 27.22 -1.76
CA VAL A 306 -13.21 26.40 -0.74
C VAL A 306 -13.47 24.98 -1.25
N ILE A 307 -13.98 24.82 -2.46
CA ILE A 307 -14.21 23.51 -3.08
C ILE A 307 -12.89 22.75 -3.22
N ALA A 308 -11.81 23.38 -3.67
CA ALA A 308 -10.49 22.77 -3.75
C ALA A 308 -10.06 22.24 -2.38
N ARG A 309 -10.16 23.08 -1.34
CA ARG A 309 -9.80 22.67 0.04
C ARG A 309 -10.64 21.51 0.55
N MET A 310 -11.93 21.48 0.25
CA MET A 310 -12.79 20.35 0.62
C MET A 310 -12.39 19.05 -0.09
N LEU A 311 -12.02 19.13 -1.37
CA LEU A 311 -11.63 17.99 -2.20
C LEU A 311 -10.17 17.53 -1.98
N GLU A 312 -9.35 18.26 -1.23
CA GLU A 312 -8.01 17.85 -0.82
C GLU A 312 -8.00 16.71 0.20
N GLU A 313 -9.05 16.59 1.02
CA GLU A 313 -9.19 15.53 2.04
C GLU A 313 -9.38 14.14 1.42
N GLY A 314 -9.67 14.07 0.11
CA GLY A 314 -9.85 12.80 -0.60
C GLY A 314 -11.25 12.20 -0.44
N PRO A 315 -11.37 10.86 -0.56
CA PRO A 315 -12.68 10.18 -0.55
C PRO A 315 -13.35 10.12 0.84
N ASP A 316 -12.65 10.53 1.92
CA ASP A 316 -13.17 10.45 3.29
C ASP A 316 -14.00 11.67 3.71
N ASP A 317 -14.28 12.57 2.76
CA ASP A 317 -15.00 13.82 2.94
C ASP A 317 -14.32 14.84 3.90
N PHE A 318 -14.69 16.10 3.73
CA PHE A 318 -14.23 17.19 4.59
C PHE A 318 -14.94 17.12 5.94
N GLU A 319 -14.23 16.78 7.02
CA GLU A 319 -14.78 16.51 8.34
C GLU A 319 -15.80 17.56 8.80
N GLY A 320 -17.02 17.13 9.08
CA GLY A 320 -18.14 17.99 9.49
C GLY A 320 -18.62 18.96 8.41
N GLY A 321 -18.19 18.79 7.16
CA GLY A 321 -18.58 19.64 6.03
C GLY A 321 -18.12 21.08 6.14
N ILE A 322 -18.50 21.90 5.14
CA ILE A 322 -18.27 23.35 5.14
C ILE A 322 -19.46 24.10 5.70
N ASN A 323 -19.21 25.08 6.53
CA ASN A 323 -20.18 26.03 7.04
C ASN A 323 -19.64 27.47 6.90
N ALA A 324 -20.44 28.49 7.20
CA ALA A 324 -20.04 29.88 7.07
C ALA A 324 -18.76 30.22 7.86
N LYS A 325 -18.55 29.64 9.04
CA LYS A 325 -17.35 29.86 9.87
C LYS A 325 -16.09 29.32 9.19
N LYS A 326 -16.14 28.07 8.71
CA LYS A 326 -15.02 27.45 7.98
C LYS A 326 -14.76 28.14 6.64
N TYR A 327 -15.84 28.55 5.93
CA TYR A 327 -15.73 29.33 4.68
C TYR A 327 -14.95 30.63 4.89
N ILE A 328 -15.31 31.40 5.93
CA ILE A 328 -14.61 32.65 6.31
C ILE A 328 -13.14 32.37 6.64
N SER A 329 -12.87 31.31 7.40
CA SER A 329 -11.50 30.91 7.74
C SER A 329 -10.62 30.63 6.53
N ILE A 330 -11.19 30.01 5.47
CA ILE A 330 -10.47 29.66 4.24
C ILE A 330 -10.27 30.89 3.33
N THR A 331 -11.28 31.78 3.27
CA THR A 331 -11.34 32.85 2.25
C THR A 331 -11.02 34.24 2.78
N GLY A 332 -11.13 34.45 4.11
CA GLY A 332 -11.00 35.79 4.74
C GLY A 332 -12.17 36.75 4.47
N CYS A 333 -13.28 36.30 3.87
CA CYS A 333 -14.40 37.17 3.49
C CYS A 333 -15.34 37.48 4.67
N SER A 334 -16.27 38.43 4.47
CA SER A 334 -17.32 38.75 5.44
C SER A 334 -18.33 37.60 5.59
N LYS A 335 -19.02 37.56 6.75
CA LYS A 335 -20.09 36.56 7.00
C LYS A 335 -21.22 36.64 5.97
N ALA A 336 -21.60 37.86 5.55
CA ALA A 336 -22.65 38.06 4.55
C ALA A 336 -22.21 37.47 3.19
N THR A 337 -20.95 37.68 2.80
CA THR A 337 -20.35 37.11 1.58
C THR A 337 -20.30 35.57 1.64
N ALA A 338 -19.83 35.01 2.77
CA ALA A 338 -19.76 33.56 2.95
C ALA A 338 -21.17 32.90 2.86
N THR A 339 -22.18 33.52 3.47
CA THR A 339 -23.56 33.00 3.40
C THR A 339 -24.09 33.02 1.97
N ARG A 340 -23.87 34.12 1.23
CA ARG A 340 -24.31 34.25 -0.16
C ARG A 340 -23.58 33.26 -1.08
N ASP A 341 -22.26 33.11 -0.93
CA ASP A 341 -21.48 32.19 -1.75
C ASP A 341 -21.87 30.71 -1.49
N LEU A 342 -22.17 30.35 -0.24
CA LEU A 342 -22.68 28.99 0.12
C LEU A 342 -24.10 28.75 -0.42
N GLN A 343 -24.96 29.78 -0.39
CA GLN A 343 -26.29 29.68 -0.96
C GLN A 343 -26.24 29.51 -2.47
N ASP A 344 -25.42 30.30 -3.18
CA ASP A 344 -25.20 30.18 -4.65
C ASP A 344 -24.67 28.80 -5.03
N LEU A 345 -23.67 28.27 -4.28
CA LEU A 345 -23.14 26.90 -4.50
C LEU A 345 -24.25 25.84 -4.34
N ARG A 346 -25.12 25.99 -3.34
CA ARG A 346 -26.24 25.07 -3.13
C ARG A 346 -27.29 25.17 -4.22
N GLU A 347 -27.66 26.38 -4.64
CA GLU A 347 -28.65 26.62 -5.70
C GLU A 347 -28.16 26.06 -7.04
N ARG A 348 -26.87 26.11 -7.31
CA ARG A 348 -26.24 25.48 -8.48
C ARG A 348 -26.12 23.94 -8.37
N GLY A 349 -26.38 23.38 -7.17
CA GLY A 349 -26.21 21.96 -6.92
C GLY A 349 -24.75 21.52 -6.71
N ALA A 350 -23.78 22.44 -6.60
CA ALA A 350 -22.38 22.13 -6.38
C ALA A 350 -22.09 21.59 -4.97
N ILE A 351 -22.91 21.95 -3.99
CA ILE A 351 -22.88 21.42 -2.63
C ILE A 351 -24.27 20.96 -2.21
N CYS A 352 -24.31 19.96 -1.31
CA CYS A 352 -25.54 19.47 -0.69
C CYS A 352 -25.45 19.60 0.84
N GLN A 353 -26.59 19.85 1.47
CA GLN A 353 -26.67 19.94 2.93
C GLN A 353 -26.52 18.54 3.55
N ILE A 354 -25.60 18.40 4.53
CA ILE A 354 -25.33 17.14 5.22
C ILE A 354 -25.76 17.15 6.70
N GLY A 355 -25.99 18.30 7.28
CA GLY A 355 -26.41 18.39 8.68
C GLY A 355 -26.78 19.78 9.12
N GLY A 356 -27.41 19.83 10.30
CA GLY A 356 -27.78 21.05 10.99
C GLY A 356 -28.94 21.83 10.38
N SER A 357 -29.44 22.79 11.14
CA SER A 357 -30.37 23.82 10.68
C SER A 357 -29.94 25.17 11.25
N GLY A 358 -30.28 26.25 10.55
CA GLY A 358 -29.95 27.60 10.96
C GLY A 358 -28.41 27.81 11.07
N ARG A 359 -27.91 28.14 12.27
CA ARG A 359 -26.48 28.44 12.50
C ARG A 359 -25.53 27.25 12.40
N SER A 360 -26.05 26.02 12.51
CA SER A 360 -25.24 24.77 12.44
C SER A 360 -25.28 24.09 11.07
N THR A 361 -25.90 24.73 10.05
CA THR A 361 -25.97 24.17 8.71
C THR A 361 -24.59 23.93 8.13
N SER A 362 -24.33 22.69 7.66
CA SER A 362 -23.10 22.28 7.00
C SER A 362 -23.40 21.59 5.67
N TYR A 363 -22.45 21.67 4.74
CA TYR A 363 -22.58 21.18 3.37
C TYR A 363 -21.37 20.31 3.00
N SER A 364 -21.58 19.32 2.15
CA SER A 364 -20.55 18.57 1.46
C SER A 364 -20.56 18.90 -0.02
N VAL A 365 -19.46 18.62 -0.73
CA VAL A 365 -19.40 18.73 -2.19
C VAL A 365 -20.33 17.68 -2.78
N ASN A 366 -21.17 18.07 -3.71
CA ASN A 366 -22.07 17.16 -4.41
C ASN A 366 -21.34 16.50 -5.58
N LEU A 367 -20.66 15.39 -5.33
CA LEU A 367 -19.93 14.63 -6.35
C LEU A 367 -20.82 13.71 -7.20
N TYR A 368 -22.12 13.64 -6.91
CA TYR A 368 -23.08 12.72 -7.53
C TYR A 368 -24.13 13.44 -8.39
N THR A 369 -23.84 14.66 -8.80
CA THR A 369 -24.70 15.33 -9.77
C THR A 369 -24.68 14.57 -11.09
N PRO A 370 -25.84 14.24 -11.69
CA PRO A 370 -25.94 13.46 -12.93
C PRO A 370 -25.31 14.14 -14.13
#